data_417e1044b9173e60171e8416512be136
#
_entry.id   417e1044b9173e60171e8416512be136
#
_cell.length_a   1.000
_cell.length_b   1.000
_cell.length_c   1.000
_cell.angle_alpha   90.00
_cell.angle_beta   90.00
_cell.angle_gamma   90.00
#
_symmetry.space_group_name_H-M   'P 1'
#
loop_
_entity.id
_entity.type
_entity.pdbx_description
1 polymer ?
#
loop_
_entity_poly.entity_id
_entity_poly.type
_entity_poly.pdbx_seq_one_letter_code
_entity_poly.pdbx_strand_id
1 'polypeptide(L)'
;ACGYPGTPSSEILENVAKYKEIYSEWSVNEKVAMDAAAGAAYSGRRALVTTKQVGMNVMSDSLFYTAYTGAEAALVVVTADDPGLFSSQNEQDNRHYAKLGKFPMLEPCDSQECKDFMGEAVAISERFDTPVVIRTTMRTSHSKSVVELGEPASYGKQVGPFPRNMEKYNCMCTWARERHYVLEQRLLDLEA
;
A
#
# COMPACT_ATOMS: atom_id res chain seq x y z
N ALA A 1 7.22 -6.35 5.53
CA ALA A 1 5.78 -6.54 5.34
C ALA A 1 5.08 -6.56 6.69
N CYS A 2 3.92 -5.96 6.81
CA CYS A 2 3.15 -5.94 8.05
C CYS A 2 1.65 -5.92 7.76
N GLY A 3 0.84 -6.23 8.78
CA GLY A 3 -0.60 -6.25 8.66
C GLY A 3 -1.28 -6.60 9.97
N TYR A 4 -2.60 -6.63 9.95
CA TYR A 4 -3.43 -7.16 11.02
C TYR A 4 -4.31 -8.28 10.45
N PRO A 5 -4.54 -9.39 11.18
CA PRO A 5 -5.27 -10.54 10.65
C PRO A 5 -6.69 -10.18 10.17
N GLY A 6 -7.03 -10.59 8.96
CA GLY A 6 -8.35 -10.41 8.36
C GLY A 6 -8.48 -11.19 7.04
N THR A 7 -9.45 -12.09 6.96
CA THR A 7 -9.70 -12.87 5.74
C THR A 7 -10.28 -11.99 4.63
N PRO A 8 -9.78 -12.09 3.37
CA PRO A 8 -8.79 -13.04 2.84
C PRO A 8 -7.33 -12.53 2.86
N SER A 9 -7.05 -11.32 3.33
CA SER A 9 -5.72 -10.69 3.24
C SER A 9 -4.65 -11.35 4.11
N SER A 10 -5.02 -12.07 5.17
CA SER A 10 -4.06 -12.75 6.08
C SER A 10 -3.13 -13.70 5.35
N GLU A 11 -3.63 -14.45 4.35
CA GLU A 11 -2.85 -15.42 3.61
C GLU A 11 -1.67 -14.79 2.85
N ILE A 12 -1.77 -13.52 2.49
CA ILE A 12 -0.69 -12.79 1.81
C ILE A 12 0.51 -12.68 2.76
N LEU A 13 0.29 -12.14 3.97
CA LEU A 13 1.38 -11.96 4.93
C LEU A 13 1.93 -13.29 5.43
N GLU A 14 1.09 -14.31 5.64
CA GLU A 14 1.50 -15.66 5.99
C GLU A 14 2.41 -16.30 4.93
N ASN A 15 2.16 -16.03 3.66
CA ASN A 15 3.02 -16.51 2.58
C ASN A 15 4.29 -15.67 2.45
N VAL A 16 4.23 -14.36 2.55
CA VAL A 16 5.40 -13.47 2.54
C VAL A 16 6.36 -13.81 3.68
N ALA A 17 5.85 -14.14 4.86
CA ALA A 17 6.66 -14.51 6.03
C ALA A 17 7.49 -15.80 5.86
N LYS A 18 7.24 -16.58 4.81
CA LYS A 18 8.06 -17.77 4.48
C LYS A 18 9.41 -17.38 3.85
N TYR A 19 9.53 -16.16 3.33
CA TYR A 19 10.75 -15.65 2.72
C TYR A 19 11.61 -14.92 3.77
N LYS A 20 12.77 -15.50 4.10
CA LYS A 20 13.66 -15.00 5.15
C LYS A 20 14.26 -13.62 4.84
N GLU A 21 14.29 -13.25 3.57
CA GLU A 21 14.77 -11.97 3.09
C GLU A 21 13.80 -10.82 3.37
N ILE A 22 12.53 -11.14 3.68
CA ILE A 22 11.48 -10.16 3.94
C ILE A 22 11.13 -10.20 5.42
N TYR A 23 11.46 -9.13 6.15
CA TYR A 23 10.97 -8.96 7.50
C TYR A 23 9.44 -8.86 7.49
N SER A 24 8.77 -9.71 8.25
CA SER A 24 7.32 -9.79 8.28
C SER A 24 6.82 -9.88 9.71
N GLU A 25 5.80 -9.09 10.05
CA GLU A 25 5.20 -9.10 11.39
C GLU A 25 3.70 -8.81 11.39
N TRP A 26 3.00 -9.38 12.35
CA TRP A 26 1.65 -8.98 12.70
C TRP A 26 1.70 -7.80 13.66
N SER A 27 0.97 -6.74 13.32
CA SER A 27 0.82 -5.57 14.18
C SER A 27 -0.41 -5.70 15.08
N VAL A 28 -0.50 -4.86 16.11
CA VAL A 28 -1.63 -4.88 17.04
C VAL A 28 -2.94 -4.32 16.45
N ASN A 29 -2.84 -3.53 15.38
CA ASN A 29 -3.95 -3.08 14.52
C ASN A 29 -3.40 -2.54 13.20
N GLU A 30 -4.28 -2.19 12.27
CA GLU A 30 -3.93 -1.75 10.93
C GLU A 30 -3.27 -0.37 10.91
N LYS A 31 -3.62 0.53 11.84
CA LYS A 31 -2.95 1.83 11.95
C LYS A 31 -1.49 1.66 12.30
N VAL A 32 -1.17 0.83 13.28
CA VAL A 32 0.22 0.53 13.66
C VAL A 32 0.97 -0.15 12.52
N ALA A 33 0.32 -1.07 11.79
CA ALA A 33 0.91 -1.68 10.60
C ALA A 33 1.28 -0.61 9.55
N MET A 34 0.37 0.31 9.26
CA MET A 34 0.59 1.38 8.29
C MET A 34 1.68 2.35 8.74
N ASP A 35 1.70 2.74 10.02
CA ASP A 35 2.72 3.64 10.58
C ASP A 35 4.12 2.99 10.52
N ALA A 36 4.24 1.69 10.85
CA ALA A 36 5.49 0.95 10.75
C ALA A 36 5.99 0.85 9.30
N ALA A 37 5.08 0.55 8.36
CA ALA A 37 5.40 0.50 6.94
C ALA A 37 5.81 1.86 6.38
N ALA A 38 5.12 2.94 6.76
CA ALA A 38 5.49 4.29 6.37
C ALA A 38 6.89 4.67 6.90
N GLY A 39 7.18 4.34 8.15
CA GLY A 39 8.52 4.53 8.74
C GLY A 39 9.62 3.79 7.99
N ALA A 40 9.34 2.53 7.58
CA ALA A 40 10.26 1.76 6.74
C ALA A 40 10.46 2.41 5.37
N ALA A 41 9.37 2.85 4.71
CA ALA A 41 9.43 3.51 3.42
C ALA A 41 10.19 4.84 3.48
N TYR A 42 9.97 5.66 4.50
CA TYR A 42 10.75 6.90 4.73
C TYR A 42 12.23 6.64 4.95
N SER A 43 12.58 5.47 5.49
CA SER A 43 13.96 5.04 5.67
C SER A 43 14.57 4.41 4.41
N GLY A 44 13.86 4.44 3.27
CA GLY A 44 14.33 3.91 2.00
C GLY A 44 14.15 2.40 1.83
N ARG A 45 13.29 1.75 2.63
CA ARG A 45 12.95 0.33 2.48
C ARG A 45 11.58 0.16 1.85
N ARG A 46 11.46 -0.70 0.85
CA ARG A 46 10.15 -1.10 0.31
C ARG A 46 9.30 -1.73 1.40
N ALA A 47 8.04 -1.34 1.47
CA ALA A 47 7.12 -1.82 2.48
C ALA A 47 5.79 -2.28 1.87
N LEU A 48 5.25 -3.35 2.44
CA LEU A 48 3.95 -3.93 2.10
C LEU A 48 3.07 -3.95 3.35
N VAL A 49 1.84 -3.44 3.21
CA VAL A 49 0.79 -3.59 4.23
C VAL A 49 -0.33 -4.43 3.67
N THR A 50 -0.82 -5.39 4.43
CA THR A 50 -1.99 -6.19 4.05
C THR A 50 -3.14 -5.95 5.01
N THR A 51 -4.33 -5.75 4.47
CA THR A 51 -5.53 -5.47 5.27
C THR A 51 -6.79 -6.01 4.61
N LYS A 52 -7.79 -6.31 5.43
CA LYS A 52 -9.16 -6.50 5.00
C LYS A 52 -9.84 -5.14 4.76
N GLN A 53 -10.95 -5.13 4.03
CA GLN A 53 -11.70 -3.90 3.73
C GLN A 53 -11.94 -3.00 4.95
N VAL A 54 -12.34 -3.58 6.08
CA VAL A 54 -12.65 -2.81 7.29
C VAL A 54 -11.42 -2.26 7.97
N GLY A 55 -10.25 -2.84 7.77
CA GLY A 55 -8.99 -2.33 8.28
C GLY A 55 -8.52 -1.06 7.57
N MET A 56 -9.01 -0.79 6.34
CA MET A 56 -8.81 0.50 5.68
C MET A 56 -9.36 1.66 6.53
N ASN A 57 -10.47 1.45 7.24
CA ASN A 57 -11.03 2.47 8.13
C ASN A 57 -10.07 2.80 9.28
N VAL A 58 -9.40 1.78 9.81
CA VAL A 58 -8.47 1.92 10.94
C VAL A 58 -7.17 2.59 10.51
N MET A 59 -6.64 2.24 9.34
CA MET A 59 -5.37 2.79 8.85
C MET A 59 -5.50 4.10 8.07
N SER A 60 -6.72 4.56 7.76
CA SER A 60 -6.97 5.66 6.83
C SER A 60 -6.24 6.95 7.19
N ASP A 61 -6.17 7.31 8.47
CA ASP A 61 -5.42 8.48 8.94
C ASP A 61 -3.94 8.42 8.51
N SER A 62 -3.27 7.31 8.81
CA SER A 62 -1.86 7.11 8.45
C SER A 62 -1.65 7.03 6.94
N LEU A 63 -2.57 6.41 6.21
CA LEU A 63 -2.51 6.31 4.75
C LEU A 63 -2.67 7.69 4.09
N PHE A 64 -3.63 8.50 4.55
CA PHE A 64 -3.84 9.85 4.04
C PHE A 64 -2.66 10.76 4.36
N TYR A 65 -2.12 10.65 5.58
CA TYR A 65 -0.90 11.36 5.94
C TYR A 65 0.25 11.01 5.00
N THR A 66 0.43 9.71 4.70
CA THR A 66 1.49 9.25 3.79
C THR A 66 1.26 9.71 2.36
N ALA A 67 0.03 9.86 1.91
CA ALA A 67 -0.26 10.44 0.60
C ALA A 67 0.23 11.90 0.49
N TYR A 68 0.18 12.67 1.59
CA TYR A 68 0.74 14.03 1.62
C TYR A 68 2.26 14.03 1.66
N THR A 69 2.87 13.22 2.53
CA THR A 69 4.32 13.20 2.70
C THR A 69 5.06 12.50 1.56
N GLY A 70 4.41 11.55 0.90
CA GLY A 70 5.08 10.64 -0.02
C GLY A 70 5.90 9.58 0.73
N ALA A 71 6.77 8.90 0.01
CA ALA A 71 7.63 7.84 0.53
C ALA A 71 8.97 7.79 -0.23
N GLU A 72 10.07 7.56 0.46
CA GLU A 72 11.40 7.47 -0.19
C GLU A 72 11.60 6.15 -0.95
N ALA A 73 10.87 5.11 -0.57
CA ALA A 73 10.82 3.83 -1.26
C ALA A 73 9.38 3.37 -1.41
N ALA A 74 9.14 2.35 -2.23
CA ALA A 74 7.79 1.89 -2.50
C ALA A 74 7.03 1.51 -1.21
N LEU A 75 5.81 2.02 -1.12
CA LEU A 75 4.83 1.66 -0.10
C LEU A 75 3.56 1.16 -0.79
N VAL A 76 3.33 -0.14 -0.68
CA VAL A 76 2.17 -0.80 -1.28
C VAL A 76 1.23 -1.28 -0.19
N VAL A 77 -0.05 -0.98 -0.33
CA VAL A 77 -1.12 -1.47 0.56
C VAL A 77 -2.01 -2.41 -0.24
N VAL A 78 -2.15 -3.64 0.21
CA VAL A 78 -3.12 -4.58 -0.37
C VAL A 78 -4.36 -4.62 0.51
N THR A 79 -5.49 -4.19 -0.03
CA THR A 79 -6.80 -4.32 0.62
C THR A 79 -7.65 -5.40 -0.05
N ALA A 80 -8.29 -6.22 0.74
CA ALA A 80 -9.18 -7.26 0.23
C ALA A 80 -10.63 -6.96 0.61
N ASP A 81 -11.42 -6.59 -0.38
CA ASP A 81 -12.84 -6.28 -0.23
C ASP A 81 -13.69 -7.55 -0.28
N ASP A 82 -14.83 -7.52 0.40
CA ASP A 82 -15.78 -8.62 0.49
C ASP A 82 -17.18 -8.21 -0.01
N PRO A 83 -17.32 -8.01 -1.32
CA PRO A 83 -18.64 -7.73 -1.92
C PRO A 83 -19.60 -8.88 -1.65
N GLY A 84 -20.80 -8.58 -1.16
CA GLY A 84 -21.80 -9.58 -0.81
C GLY A 84 -21.68 -10.12 0.62
N LEU A 85 -20.79 -9.60 1.46
CA LEU A 85 -20.72 -9.88 2.90
C LEU A 85 -20.49 -11.36 3.27
N PHE A 86 -19.68 -12.09 2.50
CA PHE A 86 -19.45 -13.53 2.76
C PHE A 86 -18.77 -13.80 4.10
N SER A 87 -17.90 -12.89 4.57
CA SER A 87 -17.12 -13.06 5.81
C SER A 87 -16.81 -11.72 6.51
N SER A 88 -17.69 -10.73 6.41
CA SER A 88 -17.47 -9.39 6.94
C SER A 88 -18.67 -8.87 7.72
N GLN A 89 -18.44 -7.93 8.63
CA GLN A 89 -19.49 -7.26 9.41
C GLN A 89 -20.24 -6.18 8.64
N ASN A 90 -19.70 -5.72 7.51
CA ASN A 90 -20.35 -4.78 6.59
C ASN A 90 -19.79 -4.96 5.18
N GLU A 91 -20.47 -4.36 4.21
CA GLU A 91 -19.95 -4.18 2.86
C GLU A 91 -19.46 -2.74 2.71
N GLN A 92 -18.26 -2.57 2.17
CA GLN A 92 -17.73 -1.25 1.79
C GLN A 92 -16.90 -1.36 0.52
N ASP A 93 -16.91 -0.29 -0.26
CA ASP A 93 -16.16 -0.17 -1.50
C ASP A 93 -14.93 0.70 -1.27
N ASN A 94 -13.78 0.06 -1.13
CA ASN A 94 -12.53 0.76 -0.83
C ASN A 94 -11.99 1.61 -2.00
N ARG A 95 -12.59 1.54 -3.21
CA ARG A 95 -12.26 2.46 -4.30
C ARG A 95 -12.52 3.92 -3.93
N HIS A 96 -13.47 4.18 -3.05
CA HIS A 96 -13.74 5.52 -2.55
C HIS A 96 -12.60 6.10 -1.71
N TYR A 97 -11.81 5.25 -1.05
CA TYR A 97 -10.61 5.71 -0.32
C TYR A 97 -9.55 6.28 -1.25
N ALA A 98 -9.35 5.68 -2.42
CA ALA A 98 -8.40 6.20 -3.40
C ALA A 98 -8.77 7.62 -3.86
N LYS A 99 -10.05 7.86 -4.12
CA LYS A 99 -10.56 9.19 -4.49
C LYS A 99 -10.42 10.19 -3.34
N LEU A 100 -10.78 9.78 -2.12
CA LEU A 100 -10.71 10.63 -0.93
C LEU A 100 -9.26 10.99 -0.57
N GLY A 101 -8.37 9.99 -0.59
CA GLY A 101 -6.96 10.14 -0.19
C GLY A 101 -6.03 10.56 -1.32
N LYS A 102 -6.53 10.62 -2.58
CA LYS A 102 -5.79 11.05 -3.75
C LYS A 102 -4.50 10.25 -3.99
N PHE A 103 -4.62 8.94 -3.92
CA PHE A 103 -3.55 8.00 -4.24
C PHE A 103 -4.00 6.98 -5.28
N PRO A 104 -3.09 6.44 -6.11
CA PRO A 104 -3.42 5.47 -7.13
C PRO A 104 -3.89 4.15 -6.53
N MET A 105 -4.85 3.52 -7.20
CA MET A 105 -5.36 2.20 -6.86
C MET A 105 -5.41 1.31 -8.09
N LEU A 106 -4.84 0.11 -7.99
CA LEU A 106 -4.89 -0.93 -9.00
C LEU A 106 -5.88 -2.02 -8.57
N GLU A 107 -6.66 -2.52 -9.50
CA GLU A 107 -7.66 -3.56 -9.23
C GLU A 107 -7.46 -4.75 -10.17
N PRO A 108 -6.69 -5.78 -9.75
CA PRO A 108 -6.44 -6.96 -10.57
C PRO A 108 -7.70 -7.81 -10.72
N CYS A 109 -7.92 -8.34 -11.92
CA CYS A 109 -9.07 -9.19 -12.22
C CYS A 109 -8.77 -10.70 -12.06
N ASP A 110 -7.49 -11.09 -12.08
CA ASP A 110 -7.06 -12.49 -11.97
C ASP A 110 -5.71 -12.65 -11.25
N SER A 111 -5.23 -13.90 -11.16
CA SER A 111 -3.99 -14.20 -10.44
C SER A 111 -2.75 -13.67 -11.17
N GLN A 112 -2.75 -13.58 -12.49
CA GLN A 112 -1.64 -13.03 -13.26
C GLN A 112 -1.51 -11.52 -12.99
N GLU A 113 -2.62 -10.80 -13.07
CA GLU A 113 -2.64 -9.37 -12.75
C GLU A 113 -2.29 -9.10 -11.28
N CYS A 114 -2.71 -9.96 -10.33
CA CYS A 114 -2.30 -9.82 -8.93
C CYS A 114 -0.77 -9.82 -8.78
N LYS A 115 -0.07 -10.68 -9.53
CA LYS A 115 1.40 -10.74 -9.53
C LYS A 115 2.00 -9.54 -10.26
N ASP A 116 1.51 -9.22 -11.47
CA ASP A 116 2.08 -8.19 -12.33
C ASP A 116 1.88 -6.79 -11.74
N PHE A 117 0.69 -6.50 -11.21
CA PHE A 117 0.38 -5.22 -10.57
C PHE A 117 1.17 -4.95 -9.28
N MET A 118 1.73 -5.98 -8.64
CA MET A 118 2.67 -5.74 -7.55
C MET A 118 3.94 -5.03 -8.05
N GLY A 119 4.46 -5.44 -9.21
CA GLY A 119 5.59 -4.78 -9.86
C GLY A 119 5.27 -3.35 -10.28
N GLU A 120 4.10 -3.16 -10.90
CA GLU A 120 3.61 -1.84 -11.32
C GLU A 120 3.37 -0.92 -10.11
N ALA A 121 2.76 -1.42 -9.03
CA ALA A 121 2.53 -0.65 -7.82
C ALA A 121 3.84 -0.15 -7.21
N VAL A 122 4.87 -0.98 -7.18
CA VAL A 122 6.21 -0.60 -6.73
C VAL A 122 6.80 0.49 -7.64
N ALA A 123 6.71 0.33 -8.96
CA ALA A 123 7.23 1.32 -9.91
C ALA A 123 6.49 2.66 -9.81
N ILE A 124 5.17 2.65 -9.72
CA ILE A 124 4.34 3.85 -9.53
C ILE A 124 4.70 4.55 -8.22
N SER A 125 4.78 3.78 -7.12
CA SER A 125 5.07 4.34 -5.79
C SER A 125 6.43 5.04 -5.77
N GLU A 126 7.47 4.44 -6.34
CA GLU A 126 8.81 5.01 -6.38
C GLU A 126 8.94 6.18 -7.37
N ARG A 127 8.24 6.12 -8.52
CA ARG A 127 8.27 7.18 -9.52
C ARG A 127 7.54 8.43 -9.09
N PHE A 128 6.38 8.28 -8.46
CA PHE A 128 5.48 9.39 -8.15
C PHE A 128 5.48 9.78 -6.65
N ASP A 129 6.35 9.16 -5.84
CA ASP A 129 6.48 9.49 -4.41
C ASP A 129 5.13 9.40 -3.67
N THR A 130 4.43 8.27 -3.79
CA THR A 130 3.07 8.08 -3.27
C THR A 130 2.84 6.65 -2.79
N PRO A 131 2.01 6.42 -1.75
CA PRO A 131 1.52 5.07 -1.50
C PRO A 131 0.65 4.60 -2.67
N VAL A 132 0.68 3.31 -2.97
CA VAL A 132 -0.17 2.68 -3.98
C VAL A 132 -1.01 1.60 -3.32
N VAL A 133 -2.29 1.57 -3.63
CA VAL A 133 -3.20 0.53 -3.13
C VAL A 133 -3.48 -0.49 -4.23
N ILE A 134 -3.38 -1.78 -3.91
CA ILE A 134 -3.90 -2.86 -4.72
C ILE A 134 -5.18 -3.35 -4.04
N ARG A 135 -6.30 -3.22 -4.74
CA ARG A 135 -7.60 -3.69 -4.27
C ARG A 135 -7.91 -5.04 -4.87
N THR A 136 -7.98 -6.07 -4.04
CA THR A 136 -8.51 -7.38 -4.41
C THR A 136 -9.93 -7.56 -3.88
N THR A 137 -10.60 -8.60 -4.33
CA THR A 137 -11.90 -9.02 -3.79
C THR A 137 -11.83 -10.46 -3.28
N MET A 138 -12.81 -10.90 -2.50
CA MET A 138 -12.93 -12.30 -2.09
C MET A 138 -12.83 -13.24 -3.28
N ARG A 139 -13.48 -12.91 -4.39
CA ARG A 139 -13.44 -13.72 -5.62
C ARG A 139 -12.03 -13.84 -6.18
N THR A 140 -11.32 -12.73 -6.35
CA THR A 140 -9.95 -12.74 -6.88
C THR A 140 -9.00 -13.44 -5.92
N SER A 141 -9.13 -13.20 -4.62
CA SER A 141 -8.26 -13.77 -3.58
C SER A 141 -8.40 -15.29 -3.44
N HIS A 142 -9.58 -15.84 -3.69
CA HIS A 142 -9.82 -17.30 -3.64
C HIS A 142 -9.71 -17.98 -5.02
N SER A 143 -9.53 -17.25 -6.09
CA SER A 143 -9.31 -17.84 -7.41
C SER A 143 -7.91 -18.45 -7.50
N LYS A 144 -7.78 -19.48 -8.34
CA LYS A 144 -6.50 -20.11 -8.64
C LYS A 144 -6.38 -20.26 -10.15
N SER A 145 -5.29 -19.79 -10.69
CA SER A 145 -4.96 -19.93 -12.11
C SER A 145 -3.45 -20.15 -12.29
N VAL A 146 -3.07 -20.56 -13.47
CA VAL A 146 -1.65 -20.64 -13.84
C VAL A 146 -1.12 -19.21 -13.98
N VAL A 147 0.03 -18.95 -13.38
CA VAL A 147 0.72 -17.65 -13.42
C VAL A 147 2.11 -17.83 -14.01
N GLU A 148 2.45 -17.02 -14.99
CA GLU A 148 3.81 -16.93 -15.49
C GLU A 148 4.69 -16.15 -14.52
N LEU A 149 5.72 -16.82 -14.01
CA LEU A 149 6.72 -16.20 -13.14
C LEU A 149 7.80 -15.57 -14.03
N GLY A 150 8.05 -14.28 -13.86
CA GLY A 150 9.21 -13.61 -14.44
C GLY A 150 10.47 -13.82 -13.60
N GLU A 151 11.58 -13.26 -14.07
CA GLU A 151 12.81 -13.21 -13.28
C GLU A 151 12.62 -12.32 -12.04
N PRO A 152 13.18 -12.71 -10.89
CA PRO A 152 13.12 -11.88 -9.69
C PRO A 152 13.76 -10.50 -9.93
N ALA A 153 13.00 -9.44 -9.70
CA ALA A 153 13.54 -8.10 -9.81
C ALA A 153 14.58 -7.83 -8.71
N SER A 154 15.79 -7.43 -9.10
CA SER A 154 16.79 -7.02 -8.13
C SER A 154 16.45 -5.63 -7.59
N TYR A 155 16.49 -5.47 -6.27
CA TYR A 155 16.38 -4.16 -5.64
C TYR A 155 17.76 -3.57 -5.40
N GLY A 156 18.15 -2.63 -6.28
CA GLY A 156 19.48 -2.02 -6.26
C GLY A 156 19.60 -0.73 -5.43
N LYS A 157 18.51 -0.22 -4.84
CA LYS A 157 18.58 1.03 -4.08
C LYS A 157 19.28 0.82 -2.74
N GLN A 158 20.44 1.45 -2.55
CA GLN A 158 21.10 1.47 -1.25
C GLN A 158 20.30 2.33 -0.28
N VAL A 159 20.09 1.82 0.93
CA VAL A 159 19.45 2.57 2.01
C VAL A 159 20.44 3.61 2.51
N GLY A 160 20.09 4.86 2.31
CA GLY A 160 20.81 6.01 2.84
C GLY A 160 20.32 6.40 4.26
N PRO A 161 20.95 7.42 4.85
CA PRO A 161 20.45 8.02 6.08
C PRO A 161 19.06 8.64 5.81
N PHE A 162 18.19 8.62 6.83
CA PHE A 162 16.86 9.25 6.75
C PHE A 162 16.98 10.72 6.32
N PRO A 163 16.31 11.13 5.24
CA PRO A 163 16.36 12.51 4.76
C PRO A 163 15.62 13.42 5.74
N ARG A 164 16.36 14.34 6.38
CA ARG A 164 15.79 15.32 7.32
C ARG A 164 15.13 16.46 6.54
N ASN A 165 14.00 16.18 5.89
CA ASN A 165 13.24 17.18 5.16
C ASN A 165 11.97 17.55 5.95
N MET A 166 12.03 18.64 6.70
CA MET A 166 10.90 19.11 7.52
C MET A 166 9.69 19.54 6.68
N GLU A 167 9.91 20.10 5.51
CA GLU A 167 8.83 20.56 4.62
C GLU A 167 8.06 19.38 4.04
N LYS A 168 8.74 18.26 3.81
CA LYS A 168 8.11 17.03 3.29
C LYS A 168 7.37 16.24 4.37
N TYR A 169 8.01 16.01 5.53
CA TYR A 169 7.52 15.04 6.52
C TYR A 169 6.73 15.64 7.68
N ASN A 170 6.72 16.95 7.81
CA ASN A 170 5.95 17.61 8.86
C ASN A 170 4.66 18.22 8.30
N CYS A 171 3.52 17.58 8.59
CA CYS A 171 2.20 18.05 8.16
C CYS A 171 1.60 19.10 9.10
N MET A 172 2.39 19.96 9.74
CA MET A 172 1.87 21.19 10.35
C MET A 172 1.20 22.06 9.28
N CYS A 173 0.19 22.82 9.69
CA CYS A 173 -0.72 23.56 8.80
C CYS A 173 -0.02 24.31 7.65
N THR A 174 1.14 24.89 7.89
CA THR A 174 1.90 25.65 6.86
C THR A 174 2.42 24.70 5.78
N TRP A 175 3.13 23.65 6.16
CA TRP A 175 3.70 22.70 5.22
C TRP A 175 2.66 21.76 4.61
N ALA A 176 1.65 21.36 5.37
CA ALA A 176 0.56 20.55 4.85
C ALA A 176 -0.17 21.26 3.69
N ARG A 177 -0.31 22.59 3.76
CA ARG A 177 -0.91 23.38 2.68
C ARG A 177 -0.07 23.31 1.40
N GLU A 178 1.25 23.46 1.51
CA GLU A 178 2.16 23.31 0.36
C GLU A 178 2.17 21.86 -0.16
N ARG A 179 2.16 20.87 0.74
CA ARG A 179 2.06 19.46 0.34
C ARG A 179 0.75 19.15 -0.38
N HIS A 180 -0.34 19.88 -0.11
CA HIS A 180 -1.58 19.72 -0.85
C HIS A 180 -1.42 20.06 -2.34
N TYR A 181 -0.70 21.14 -2.66
CA TYR A 181 -0.40 21.47 -4.07
C TYR A 181 0.46 20.39 -4.74
N VAL A 182 1.44 19.84 -4.03
CA VAL A 182 2.26 18.72 -4.52
C VAL A 182 1.39 17.50 -4.79
N LEU A 183 0.43 17.21 -3.91
CA LEU A 183 -0.50 16.09 -4.06
C LEU A 183 -1.40 16.25 -5.30
N GLU A 184 -1.95 17.46 -5.52
CA GLU A 184 -2.76 17.75 -6.71
C GLU A 184 -1.93 17.65 -8.00
N GLN A 185 -0.71 18.17 -8.02
CA GLN A 185 0.16 18.04 -9.19
C GLN A 185 0.50 16.58 -9.48
N ARG A 186 0.76 15.79 -8.44
CA ARG A 186 1.01 14.35 -8.58
C ARG A 186 -0.13 13.62 -9.27
N LEU A 187 -1.39 13.99 -9.00
CA LEU A 187 -2.54 13.39 -9.69
C LEU A 187 -2.49 13.69 -11.20
N LEU A 188 -2.17 14.92 -11.59
CA LEU A 188 -2.01 15.28 -12.99
C LEU A 188 -0.86 14.52 -13.66
N ASP A 189 0.25 14.36 -12.94
CA ASP A 189 1.41 13.59 -13.42
C ASP A 189 1.12 12.10 -13.57
N LEU A 190 0.20 11.56 -12.74
CA LEU A 190 -0.27 10.17 -12.83
C LEU A 190 -1.24 9.95 -14.00
N GLU A 191 -1.96 10.98 -14.46
CA GLU A 191 -2.87 10.92 -15.60
C GLU A 191 -2.15 11.03 -16.95
N ALA A 192 -0.93 11.58 -16.98
CA ALA A 192 -0.14 11.84 -18.19
C ALA A 192 0.70 10.62 -18.63
#